data_0ea6ce99f058e5461b6a7bf447e458e8
#
_entry.id   0ea6ce99f058e5461b6a7bf447e458e8
#
_cell.length_a   1.000
_cell.length_b   1.000
_cell.length_c   1.000
_cell.angle_alpha   90.00
_cell.angle_beta   90.00
_cell.angle_gamma   90.00
#
_symmetry.space_group_name_H-M   'P 1'
#
loop_
_entity.id
_entity.type
_entity.pdbx_description
1 polymer ?
#
loop_
_entity_poly.entity_id
_entity_poly.type
_entity_poly.pdbx_seq_one_letter_code
_entity_poly.pdbx_strand_id
1 'polypeptide(L)'
;KSTLLRCINGLTSYQEGSLKVDGCEIKDLKDKELREFRRHVGMIFQQFSLLERETVYKNVALPMQCWKYPKDQIDKKVKELLELVGLGDKMNAKPRNLSGGQKQRVAVARALTMDPKILLCDEATSALDPKTTNSILDLLMEINQKLGITVIIVTHQMEVVRKACNKACILENGKIADEGTVKEIFIKQPQSLKRLLGEEQVKLPKEGHNIQIAHLVNDMHDGELFAKMSAELNYIFPIIDGKIQDYQNDSMGIFTINVDDEHLKLVTDYLTKEGLNWHEIEEQHDETKEDEE
;
A
#
# COMPACT_ATOMS: atom_id res chain seq x y z
N LYS A 1 -6.40 11.99 3.11
CA LYS A 1 -5.42 11.24 2.29
C LYS A 1 -5.36 11.82 0.88
N SER A 2 -6.46 11.81 0.11
CA SER A 2 -6.49 12.36 -1.27
C SER A 2 -6.13 13.84 -1.35
N THR A 3 -6.45 14.64 -0.33
CA THR A 3 -6.05 16.05 -0.25
C THR A 3 -4.54 16.19 -0.25
N LEU A 4 -3.81 15.41 0.57
CA LEU A 4 -2.35 15.42 0.60
C LEU A 4 -1.78 15.02 -0.78
N LEU A 5 -2.32 13.97 -1.42
CA LEU A 5 -1.89 13.56 -2.75
C LEU A 5 -2.08 14.69 -3.78
N ARG A 6 -3.20 15.44 -3.67
CA ARG A 6 -3.46 16.60 -4.54
C ARG A 6 -2.57 17.80 -4.22
N CYS A 7 -2.09 17.94 -3.00
CA CYS A 7 -1.06 18.94 -2.68
C CYS A 7 0.28 18.57 -3.32
N ILE A 8 0.66 17.28 -3.35
CA ILE A 8 1.91 16.79 -3.96
C ILE A 8 1.99 17.18 -5.45
N ASN A 9 0.89 17.10 -6.20
CA ASN A 9 0.86 17.52 -7.60
C ASN A 9 0.40 18.97 -7.82
N GLY A 10 0.24 19.73 -6.74
CA GLY A 10 -0.20 21.13 -6.77
C GLY A 10 -1.62 21.37 -7.27
N LEU A 11 -2.50 20.34 -7.28
CA LEU A 11 -3.93 20.51 -7.60
C LEU A 11 -4.70 21.19 -6.48
N THR A 12 -4.20 21.08 -5.25
CA THR A 12 -4.76 21.75 -4.06
C THR A 12 -3.66 22.55 -3.40
N SER A 13 -3.94 23.80 -3.06
CA SER A 13 -3.03 24.69 -2.31
C SER A 13 -3.11 24.38 -0.81
N TYR A 14 -2.05 24.73 -0.10
CA TYR A 14 -2.00 24.69 1.37
C TYR A 14 -1.43 26.03 1.90
N GLN A 15 -1.83 26.41 3.11
CA GLN A 15 -1.51 27.73 3.65
C GLN A 15 -0.21 27.73 4.45
N GLU A 16 0.03 26.68 5.24
CA GLU A 16 1.14 26.60 6.16
C GLU A 16 2.00 25.35 5.90
N GLY A 17 3.21 25.35 6.42
CA GLY A 17 4.15 24.27 6.26
C GLY A 17 4.98 24.34 4.96
N SER A 18 5.75 23.29 4.72
CA SER A 18 6.61 23.10 3.53
C SER A 18 6.37 21.72 2.94
N LEU A 19 6.17 21.66 1.63
CA LEU A 19 6.03 20.42 0.87
C LEU A 19 6.99 20.46 -0.32
N LYS A 20 8.07 19.70 -0.19
CA LYS A 20 9.07 19.58 -1.26
C LYS A 20 8.91 18.26 -2.01
N VAL A 21 8.86 18.34 -3.33
CA VAL A 21 8.79 17.18 -4.23
C VAL A 21 9.90 17.30 -5.25
N ASP A 22 10.77 16.30 -5.33
CA ASP A 22 11.99 16.32 -6.17
C ASP A 22 12.81 17.63 -5.96
N GLY A 23 12.92 18.08 -4.70
CA GLY A 23 13.64 19.31 -4.33
C GLY A 23 12.87 20.61 -4.54
N CYS A 24 11.72 20.60 -5.20
CA CYS A 24 10.91 21.78 -5.47
C CYS A 24 9.87 22.03 -4.38
N GLU A 25 9.83 23.23 -3.79
CA GLU A 25 8.76 23.64 -2.88
C GLU A 25 7.50 23.98 -3.69
N ILE A 26 6.44 23.19 -3.49
CA ILE A 26 5.26 23.24 -4.38
C ILE A 26 4.50 24.56 -4.30
N LYS A 27 4.40 25.17 -3.11
CA LYS A 27 3.67 26.43 -2.93
C LYS A 27 4.33 27.64 -3.62
N ASP A 28 5.63 27.54 -3.91
CA ASP A 28 6.39 28.63 -4.52
C ASP A 28 6.30 28.60 -6.06
N LEU A 29 5.82 27.49 -6.63
CA LEU A 29 5.68 27.32 -8.07
C LEU A 29 4.53 28.17 -8.63
N LYS A 30 4.82 29.03 -9.60
CA LYS A 30 3.83 29.80 -10.35
C LYS A 30 3.25 28.98 -11.50
N ASP A 31 2.16 29.44 -12.08
CA ASP A 31 1.37 28.72 -13.09
C ASP A 31 2.20 28.00 -14.16
N LYS A 32 3.21 28.64 -14.73
CA LYS A 32 4.07 28.07 -15.77
C LYS A 32 4.99 27.00 -15.19
N GLU A 33 5.59 27.25 -14.04
CA GLU A 33 6.49 26.33 -13.34
C GLU A 33 5.71 25.15 -12.81
N LEU A 34 4.52 25.39 -12.25
CA LEU A 34 3.63 24.34 -11.76
C LEU A 34 3.14 23.45 -12.90
N ARG A 35 2.86 24.01 -14.08
CA ARG A 35 2.51 23.23 -15.25
C ARG A 35 3.69 22.34 -15.70
N GLU A 36 4.91 22.86 -15.74
CA GLU A 36 6.11 22.06 -16.08
C GLU A 36 6.38 20.99 -15.02
N PHE A 37 6.24 21.33 -13.73
CA PHE A 37 6.36 20.36 -12.64
C PHE A 37 5.38 19.19 -12.82
N ARG A 38 4.10 19.46 -13.11
CA ARG A 38 3.08 18.43 -13.33
C ARG A 38 3.37 17.50 -14.51
N ARG A 39 4.21 17.91 -15.43
CA ARG A 39 4.66 17.04 -16.52
C ARG A 39 5.44 15.85 -16.01
N HIS A 40 6.17 16.02 -14.90
CA HIS A 40 7.00 14.98 -14.28
C HIS A 40 6.25 14.16 -13.19
N VAL A 41 4.97 14.45 -12.98
CA VAL A 41 4.13 13.78 -11.99
C VAL A 41 2.91 13.18 -12.69
N GLY A 42 2.92 11.86 -12.85
CA GLY A 42 1.75 11.14 -13.34
C GLY A 42 0.71 10.98 -12.24
N MET A 43 -0.58 10.96 -12.60
CA MET A 43 -1.65 10.73 -11.62
C MET A 43 -2.70 9.78 -12.16
N ILE A 44 -3.04 8.79 -11.33
CA ILE A 44 -4.13 7.84 -11.54
C ILE A 44 -5.20 8.17 -10.50
N PHE A 45 -6.41 8.47 -10.98
CA PHE A 45 -7.55 8.86 -10.14
C PHE A 45 -8.41 7.65 -9.78
N GLN A 46 -9.12 7.73 -8.68
CA GLN A 46 -10.05 6.71 -8.18
C GLN A 46 -11.11 6.32 -9.24
N GLN A 47 -11.69 7.30 -9.92
CA GLN A 47 -12.54 7.07 -11.07
C GLN A 47 -11.68 7.26 -12.32
N PHE A 48 -11.39 6.25 -13.08
CA PHE A 48 -10.48 6.20 -14.25
C PHE A 48 -10.28 7.52 -15.00
N SER A 49 -11.24 8.45 -14.91
CA SER A 49 -11.24 9.79 -15.52
C SER A 49 -10.92 9.76 -17.02
N LEU A 50 -11.42 8.75 -17.73
CA LEU A 50 -11.24 8.60 -19.17
C LEU A 50 -12.25 9.45 -19.95
N LEU A 51 -11.85 9.92 -21.11
CA LEU A 51 -12.71 10.59 -22.06
C LEU A 51 -13.58 9.52 -22.75
N GLU A 52 -14.81 9.32 -22.28
CA GLU A 52 -15.70 8.23 -22.70
C GLU A 52 -16.06 8.26 -24.22
N ARG A 53 -16.03 9.43 -24.83
CA ARG A 53 -16.34 9.62 -26.26
C ARG A 53 -15.15 9.35 -27.18
N GLU A 54 -13.93 9.38 -26.60
CA GLU A 54 -12.67 9.22 -27.34
C GLU A 54 -12.17 7.78 -27.27
N THR A 55 -11.29 7.41 -28.20
CA THR A 55 -10.66 6.09 -28.24
C THR A 55 -9.62 5.94 -27.12
N VAL A 56 -9.19 4.70 -26.86
CA VAL A 56 -8.05 4.38 -25.99
C VAL A 56 -6.81 5.14 -26.45
N TYR A 57 -6.49 5.11 -27.75
CA TYR A 57 -5.39 5.86 -28.33
C TYR A 57 -5.45 7.36 -27.93
N LYS A 58 -6.59 8.01 -28.14
CA LYS A 58 -6.75 9.44 -27.86
C LYS A 58 -6.64 9.76 -26.35
N ASN A 59 -7.16 8.85 -25.50
CA ASN A 59 -7.01 8.99 -24.05
C ASN A 59 -5.53 8.99 -23.63
N VAL A 60 -4.73 8.06 -24.16
CA VAL A 60 -3.30 7.96 -23.85
C VAL A 60 -2.50 9.09 -24.53
N ALA A 61 -2.85 9.48 -25.73
CA ALA A 61 -2.18 10.55 -26.48
C ALA A 61 -2.39 11.96 -25.87
N LEU A 62 -3.47 12.15 -25.11
CA LEU A 62 -3.93 13.46 -24.64
C LEU A 62 -2.84 14.31 -23.98
N PRO A 63 -2.03 13.82 -23.03
CA PRO A 63 -0.99 14.62 -22.40
C PRO A 63 0.02 15.17 -23.42
N MET A 64 0.53 14.33 -24.33
CA MET A 64 1.49 14.78 -25.35
C MET A 64 0.86 15.77 -26.35
N GLN A 65 -0.43 15.57 -26.70
CA GLN A 65 -1.16 16.52 -27.54
C GLN A 65 -1.29 17.90 -26.89
N CYS A 66 -1.58 17.96 -25.58
CA CYS A 66 -1.64 19.21 -24.82
C CYS A 66 -0.29 19.96 -24.79
N TRP A 67 0.82 19.21 -24.87
CA TRP A 67 2.18 19.73 -24.97
C TRP A 67 2.67 19.91 -26.41
N LYS A 68 1.80 19.69 -27.41
CA LYS A 68 2.08 19.88 -28.84
C LYS A 68 3.27 19.07 -29.37
N TYR A 69 3.42 17.84 -28.89
CA TYR A 69 4.42 16.91 -29.45
C TYR A 69 4.12 16.57 -30.90
N PRO A 70 5.14 16.26 -31.73
CA PRO A 70 4.96 15.76 -33.08
C PRO A 70 4.15 14.46 -33.08
N LYS A 71 3.34 14.26 -34.14
CA LYS A 71 2.41 13.11 -34.23
C LYS A 71 3.15 11.78 -34.25
N ASP A 72 4.29 11.70 -34.92
CA ASP A 72 5.11 10.48 -34.99
C ASP A 72 5.63 10.05 -33.61
N GLN A 73 6.04 11.02 -32.76
CA GLN A 73 6.44 10.75 -31.38
C GLN A 73 5.26 10.28 -30.54
N ILE A 74 4.09 10.91 -30.70
CA ILE A 74 2.85 10.49 -30.02
C ILE A 74 2.50 9.06 -30.42
N ASP A 75 2.47 8.76 -31.72
CA ASP A 75 2.11 7.45 -32.25
C ASP A 75 3.04 6.35 -31.70
N LYS A 76 4.34 6.61 -31.68
CA LYS A 76 5.35 5.70 -31.11
C LYS A 76 5.12 5.47 -29.62
N LYS A 77 4.99 6.54 -28.84
CA LYS A 77 4.85 6.47 -27.38
C LYS A 77 3.55 5.78 -26.96
N VAL A 78 2.43 6.10 -27.63
CA VAL A 78 1.13 5.47 -27.33
C VAL A 78 1.17 3.97 -27.61
N LYS A 79 1.76 3.53 -28.74
CA LYS A 79 1.91 2.10 -29.04
C LYS A 79 2.74 1.39 -27.98
N GLU A 80 3.91 1.94 -27.63
CA GLU A 80 4.79 1.39 -26.60
C GLU A 80 4.05 1.22 -25.26
N LEU A 81 3.32 2.26 -24.81
CA LEU A 81 2.61 2.21 -23.55
C LEU A 81 1.40 1.27 -23.57
N LEU A 82 0.68 1.18 -24.69
CA LEU A 82 -0.42 0.25 -24.81
C LEU A 82 0.04 -1.22 -24.85
N GLU A 83 1.19 -1.49 -25.47
CA GLU A 83 1.83 -2.82 -25.36
C GLU A 83 2.26 -3.12 -23.92
N LEU A 84 2.90 -2.16 -23.22
CA LEU A 84 3.33 -2.31 -21.82
C LEU A 84 2.16 -2.67 -20.91
N VAL A 85 0.97 -2.07 -21.12
CA VAL A 85 -0.21 -2.37 -20.30
C VAL A 85 -1.07 -3.53 -20.85
N GLY A 86 -0.64 -4.20 -21.93
CA GLY A 86 -1.33 -5.33 -22.55
C GLY A 86 -2.64 -4.97 -23.24
N LEU A 87 -2.72 -3.79 -23.89
CA LEU A 87 -3.89 -3.28 -24.60
C LEU A 87 -3.60 -2.82 -26.05
N GLY A 88 -2.55 -3.34 -26.67
CA GLY A 88 -2.17 -2.99 -28.04
C GLY A 88 -3.30 -3.23 -29.06
N ASP A 89 -4.07 -4.32 -28.89
CA ASP A 89 -5.22 -4.68 -29.72
C ASP A 89 -6.47 -3.80 -29.49
N LYS A 90 -6.52 -3.02 -28.42
CA LYS A 90 -7.66 -2.17 -28.01
C LYS A 90 -7.50 -0.69 -28.35
N MET A 91 -6.47 -0.32 -29.11
CA MET A 91 -6.14 1.08 -29.42
C MET A 91 -7.34 1.88 -29.96
N ASN A 92 -8.17 1.30 -30.79
CA ASN A 92 -9.34 1.95 -31.40
C ASN A 92 -10.64 1.76 -30.61
N ALA A 93 -10.63 0.99 -29.53
CA ALA A 93 -11.79 0.81 -28.66
C ALA A 93 -12.13 2.10 -27.90
N LYS A 94 -13.38 2.23 -27.47
CA LYS A 94 -13.82 3.31 -26.58
C LYS A 94 -13.93 2.79 -25.15
N PRO A 95 -13.75 3.64 -24.11
CA PRO A 95 -13.81 3.22 -22.70
C PRO A 95 -15.09 2.44 -22.34
N ARG A 96 -16.25 2.80 -22.90
CA ARG A 96 -17.51 2.08 -22.67
C ARG A 96 -17.47 0.59 -23.06
N ASN A 97 -16.54 0.20 -23.92
CA ASN A 97 -16.37 -1.18 -24.40
C ASN A 97 -15.27 -1.94 -23.66
N LEU A 98 -14.74 -1.37 -22.56
CA LEU A 98 -13.66 -1.93 -21.75
C LEU A 98 -14.17 -2.37 -20.37
N SER A 99 -13.59 -3.44 -19.84
CA SER A 99 -13.77 -3.82 -18.44
C SER A 99 -13.15 -2.78 -17.51
N GLY A 100 -13.50 -2.81 -16.22
CA GLY A 100 -12.91 -1.92 -15.20
C GLY A 100 -11.37 -2.01 -15.15
N GLY A 101 -10.81 -3.22 -15.17
CA GLY A 101 -9.36 -3.42 -15.20
C GLY A 101 -8.70 -2.90 -16.48
N GLN A 102 -9.37 -3.05 -17.65
CA GLN A 102 -8.89 -2.47 -18.90
C GLN A 102 -8.92 -0.94 -18.87
N LYS A 103 -9.97 -0.32 -18.33
CA LYS A 103 -10.03 1.14 -18.13
C LYS A 103 -8.89 1.61 -17.22
N GLN A 104 -8.61 0.88 -16.15
CA GLN A 104 -7.49 1.19 -15.25
C GLN A 104 -6.14 1.11 -15.96
N ARG A 105 -5.91 0.09 -16.77
CA ARG A 105 -4.69 -0.04 -17.59
C ARG A 105 -4.53 1.13 -18.57
N VAL A 106 -5.62 1.62 -19.17
CA VAL A 106 -5.59 2.85 -20.00
C VAL A 106 -5.23 4.07 -19.17
N ALA A 107 -5.77 4.21 -17.94
CA ALA A 107 -5.43 5.31 -17.04
C ALA A 107 -3.94 5.28 -16.62
N VAL A 108 -3.40 4.08 -16.36
CA VAL A 108 -1.96 3.87 -16.11
C VAL A 108 -1.14 4.31 -17.32
N ALA A 109 -1.45 3.81 -18.52
CA ALA A 109 -0.74 4.20 -19.75
C ALA A 109 -0.75 5.72 -19.98
N ARG A 110 -1.91 6.37 -19.78
CA ARG A 110 -2.03 7.83 -19.89
C ARG A 110 -1.16 8.57 -18.86
N ALA A 111 -1.11 8.08 -17.62
CA ALA A 111 -0.28 8.70 -16.58
C ALA A 111 1.22 8.60 -16.86
N LEU A 112 1.65 7.59 -17.62
CA LEU A 112 3.05 7.38 -18.02
C LEU A 112 3.47 8.12 -19.29
N THR A 113 2.54 8.73 -20.02
CA THR A 113 2.79 9.28 -21.36
C THR A 113 3.89 10.35 -21.40
N MET A 114 4.04 11.10 -20.32
CA MET A 114 5.03 12.19 -20.20
C MET A 114 6.33 11.78 -19.51
N ASP A 115 6.61 10.48 -19.41
CA ASP A 115 7.78 9.91 -18.71
C ASP A 115 7.95 10.50 -17.29
N PRO A 116 6.94 10.35 -16.41
CA PRO A 116 6.97 10.94 -15.09
C PRO A 116 8.04 10.29 -14.21
N LYS A 117 8.62 11.05 -13.28
CA LYS A 117 9.49 10.55 -12.22
C LYS A 117 8.69 9.98 -11.04
N ILE A 118 7.47 10.50 -10.85
CA ILE A 118 6.58 10.14 -9.75
C ILE A 118 5.21 9.78 -10.30
N LEU A 119 4.66 8.67 -9.85
CA LEU A 119 3.30 8.23 -10.17
C LEU A 119 2.46 8.24 -8.90
N LEU A 120 1.42 9.06 -8.89
CA LEU A 120 0.46 9.19 -7.79
C LEU A 120 -0.77 8.34 -8.07
N CYS A 121 -1.15 7.45 -7.15
CA CYS A 121 -2.30 6.57 -7.25
C CYS A 121 -3.31 6.90 -6.14
N ASP A 122 -4.42 7.54 -6.48
CA ASP A 122 -5.52 7.87 -5.55
C ASP A 122 -6.56 6.75 -5.61
N GLU A 123 -6.50 5.82 -4.67
CA GLU A 123 -7.40 4.64 -4.59
C GLU A 123 -7.57 3.88 -5.93
N ALA A 124 -6.48 3.70 -6.65
CA ALA A 124 -6.46 3.20 -8.02
C ALA A 124 -7.07 1.79 -8.22
N THR A 125 -7.35 1.06 -7.13
CA THR A 125 -7.90 -0.31 -7.16
C THR A 125 -9.22 -0.47 -6.43
N SER A 126 -9.76 0.58 -5.79
CA SER A 126 -10.93 0.49 -4.91
C SER A 126 -12.22 0.04 -5.60
N ALA A 127 -12.33 0.24 -6.92
CA ALA A 127 -13.49 -0.13 -7.74
C ALA A 127 -13.31 -1.46 -8.51
N LEU A 128 -12.26 -2.24 -8.20
CA LEU A 128 -11.90 -3.45 -8.92
C LEU A 128 -12.10 -4.69 -8.03
N ASP A 129 -12.38 -5.83 -8.68
CA ASP A 129 -12.39 -7.12 -7.99
C ASP A 129 -10.95 -7.53 -7.57
N PRO A 130 -10.79 -8.45 -6.59
CA PRO A 130 -9.48 -8.82 -6.05
C PRO A 130 -8.49 -9.34 -7.11
N LYS A 131 -8.94 -10.14 -8.07
CA LYS A 131 -8.09 -10.69 -9.12
C LYS A 131 -7.57 -9.58 -10.04
N THR A 132 -8.43 -8.66 -10.42
CA THR A 132 -8.08 -7.50 -11.24
C THR A 132 -7.17 -6.54 -10.48
N THR A 133 -7.45 -6.30 -9.19
CA THR A 133 -6.59 -5.53 -8.29
C THR A 133 -5.17 -6.08 -8.29
N ASN A 134 -5.00 -7.37 -8.06
CA ASN A 134 -3.70 -8.03 -8.08
C ASN A 134 -2.96 -7.82 -9.40
N SER A 135 -3.66 -7.96 -10.53
CA SER A 135 -3.09 -7.74 -11.86
C SER A 135 -2.64 -6.28 -12.11
N ILE A 136 -3.34 -5.30 -11.53
CA ILE A 136 -2.93 -3.87 -11.61
C ILE A 136 -1.74 -3.61 -10.71
N LEU A 137 -1.69 -4.19 -9.51
CA LEU A 137 -0.54 -4.06 -8.61
C LEU A 137 0.72 -4.66 -9.22
N ASP A 138 0.63 -5.85 -9.83
CA ASP A 138 1.75 -6.49 -10.53
C ASP A 138 2.27 -5.58 -11.66
N LEU A 139 1.37 -4.98 -12.44
CA LEU A 139 1.72 -3.99 -13.46
C LEU A 139 2.43 -2.76 -12.88
N LEU A 140 1.94 -2.21 -11.75
CA LEU A 140 2.56 -1.03 -11.11
C LEU A 140 3.95 -1.36 -10.55
N MET A 141 4.15 -2.55 -9.98
CA MET A 141 5.46 -3.03 -9.54
C MET A 141 6.43 -3.23 -10.71
N GLU A 142 5.97 -3.82 -11.81
CA GLU A 142 6.74 -3.96 -13.04
C GLU A 142 7.18 -2.60 -13.59
N ILE A 143 6.28 -1.62 -13.63
CA ILE A 143 6.55 -0.24 -14.06
C ILE A 143 7.59 0.41 -13.13
N ASN A 144 7.43 0.29 -11.81
CA ASN A 144 8.37 0.82 -10.83
C ASN A 144 9.78 0.25 -11.06
N GLN A 145 9.90 -1.08 -11.23
CA GLN A 145 11.19 -1.76 -11.46
C GLN A 145 11.82 -1.39 -12.81
N LYS A 146 11.03 -1.41 -13.89
CA LYS A 146 11.53 -1.16 -15.26
C LYS A 146 11.90 0.30 -15.51
N LEU A 147 11.09 1.23 -14.99
CA LEU A 147 11.26 2.66 -15.26
C LEU A 147 11.97 3.41 -14.13
N GLY A 148 12.19 2.79 -12.97
CA GLY A 148 12.84 3.41 -11.82
C GLY A 148 12.07 4.60 -11.23
N ILE A 149 10.75 4.67 -11.44
CA ILE A 149 9.91 5.77 -10.96
C ILE A 149 9.44 5.54 -9.53
N THR A 150 9.21 6.62 -8.78
CA THR A 150 8.59 6.53 -7.45
C THR A 150 7.08 6.38 -7.59
N VAL A 151 6.49 5.36 -6.96
CA VAL A 151 5.03 5.17 -6.92
C VAL A 151 4.51 5.49 -5.53
N ILE A 152 3.55 6.40 -5.42
CA ILE A 152 2.89 6.77 -4.17
C ILE A 152 1.42 6.32 -4.26
N ILE A 153 1.02 5.42 -3.37
CA ILE A 153 -0.33 4.83 -3.38
C ILE A 153 -1.09 5.32 -2.13
N VAL A 154 -2.24 5.93 -2.34
CA VAL A 154 -3.24 6.18 -1.29
C VAL A 154 -4.26 5.06 -1.35
N THR A 155 -4.44 4.37 -0.24
CA THR A 155 -5.39 3.26 -0.13
C THR A 155 -5.89 3.09 1.30
N HIS A 156 -7.00 2.41 1.46
CA HIS A 156 -7.47 1.83 2.72
C HIS A 156 -7.41 0.29 2.71
N GLN A 157 -6.94 -0.30 1.62
CA GLN A 157 -6.81 -1.76 1.45
C GLN A 157 -5.42 -2.20 1.90
N MET A 158 -5.33 -2.88 3.04
CA MET A 158 -4.04 -3.32 3.60
C MET A 158 -3.33 -4.37 2.73
N GLU A 159 -4.09 -5.15 1.97
CA GLU A 159 -3.54 -6.08 0.98
C GLU A 159 -2.70 -5.37 -0.08
N VAL A 160 -3.16 -4.20 -0.56
CA VAL A 160 -2.41 -3.35 -1.50
C VAL A 160 -1.10 -2.89 -0.88
N VAL A 161 -1.13 -2.45 0.39
CA VAL A 161 0.06 -1.98 1.11
C VAL A 161 1.08 -3.11 1.23
N ARG A 162 0.65 -4.30 1.70
CA ARG A 162 1.53 -5.46 1.88
C ARG A 162 2.16 -5.91 0.57
N LYS A 163 1.37 -5.97 -0.51
CA LYS A 163 1.83 -6.50 -1.79
C LYS A 163 2.75 -5.56 -2.55
N ALA A 164 2.43 -4.26 -2.57
CA ALA A 164 3.05 -3.33 -3.52
C ALA A 164 3.92 -2.24 -2.89
N CYS A 165 3.90 -2.04 -1.56
CA CYS A 165 4.61 -0.95 -0.92
C CYS A 165 5.84 -1.42 -0.14
N ASN A 166 6.94 -0.64 -0.21
CA ASN A 166 8.13 -0.85 0.61
C ASN A 166 8.04 -0.10 1.94
N LYS A 167 7.46 1.12 1.91
CA LYS A 167 7.24 2.00 3.05
C LYS A 167 5.79 2.38 3.14
N ALA A 168 5.32 2.63 4.34
CA ALA A 168 3.97 3.11 4.58
C ALA A 168 3.97 4.23 5.62
N CYS A 169 2.93 5.08 5.53
CA CYS A 169 2.64 6.13 6.48
C CYS A 169 1.15 6.07 6.81
N ILE A 170 0.80 5.92 8.07
CA ILE A 170 -0.58 5.86 8.54
C ILE A 170 -1.03 7.27 8.92
N LEU A 171 -2.10 7.73 8.29
CA LEU A 171 -2.69 9.04 8.55
C LEU A 171 -4.00 8.89 9.31
N GLU A 172 -4.05 9.47 10.51
CA GLU A 172 -5.25 9.57 11.34
C GLU A 172 -5.51 11.04 11.71
N ASN A 173 -6.76 11.49 11.57
CA ASN A 173 -7.18 12.86 11.91
C ASN A 173 -6.25 13.96 11.35
N GLY A 174 -5.73 13.77 10.13
CA GLY A 174 -4.85 14.72 9.45
C GLY A 174 -3.40 14.72 9.93
N LYS A 175 -3.01 13.84 10.85
CA LYS A 175 -1.65 13.70 11.38
C LYS A 175 -1.04 12.36 10.97
N ILE A 176 0.28 12.29 10.92
CA ILE A 176 1.01 11.03 10.81
C ILE A 176 0.93 10.35 12.18
N ALA A 177 0.27 9.18 12.21
CA ALA A 177 0.19 8.36 13.40
C ALA A 177 1.39 7.40 13.49
N ASP A 178 1.77 6.80 12.36
CA ASP A 178 2.93 5.91 12.24
C ASP A 178 3.53 5.98 10.86
N GLU A 179 4.84 5.72 10.76
CA GLU A 179 5.57 5.61 9.50
C GLU A 179 6.75 4.63 9.63
N GLY A 180 7.11 4.00 8.52
CA GLY A 180 8.24 3.07 8.48
C GLY A 180 8.20 2.16 7.26
N THR A 181 9.03 1.12 7.28
CA THR A 181 8.87 0.04 6.31
C THR A 181 7.58 -0.72 6.58
N VAL A 182 6.99 -1.27 5.53
CA VAL A 182 5.75 -2.07 5.66
C VAL A 182 5.96 -3.21 6.66
N LYS A 183 7.11 -3.91 6.58
CA LYS A 183 7.45 -4.99 7.52
C LYS A 183 7.47 -4.50 8.97
N GLU A 184 8.15 -3.40 9.28
CA GLU A 184 8.22 -2.85 10.64
C GLU A 184 6.84 -2.49 11.19
N ILE A 185 6.00 -1.82 10.39
CA ILE A 185 4.65 -1.41 10.81
C ILE A 185 3.79 -2.63 11.12
N PHE A 186 3.86 -3.68 10.27
CA PHE A 186 3.04 -4.88 10.48
C PHE A 186 3.59 -5.80 11.58
N ILE A 187 4.90 -5.78 11.86
CA ILE A 187 5.47 -6.47 13.02
C ILE A 187 5.08 -5.77 14.32
N LYS A 188 5.22 -4.44 14.37
CA LYS A 188 4.90 -3.64 15.57
C LYS A 188 3.41 -3.57 15.87
N GLN A 189 2.56 -3.70 14.84
CA GLN A 189 1.11 -3.58 14.94
C GLN A 189 0.64 -2.39 15.80
N PRO A 190 1.04 -1.14 15.44
CA PRO A 190 0.62 0.02 16.20
C PRO A 190 -0.90 0.14 16.24
N GLN A 191 -1.44 0.83 17.23
CA GLN A 191 -2.89 1.00 17.43
C GLN A 191 -3.58 1.59 16.20
N SER A 192 -2.90 2.51 15.50
CA SER A 192 -3.35 3.09 14.24
C SER A 192 -3.59 2.02 13.16
N LEU A 193 -2.71 1.01 13.07
CA LEU A 193 -2.88 -0.11 12.14
C LEU A 193 -4.05 -1.02 12.58
N LYS A 194 -4.14 -1.37 13.86
CA LYS A 194 -5.23 -2.23 14.40
C LYS A 194 -6.60 -1.61 14.12
N ARG A 195 -6.75 -0.30 14.34
CA ARG A 195 -7.98 0.43 13.98
C ARG A 195 -8.31 0.39 12.48
N LEU A 196 -7.30 0.50 11.61
CA LEU A 196 -7.50 0.42 10.15
C LEU A 196 -7.86 -0.97 9.67
N LEU A 197 -7.36 -2.01 10.33
CA LEU A 197 -7.70 -3.40 10.01
C LEU A 197 -9.12 -3.77 10.43
N GLY A 198 -9.74 -2.96 11.31
CA GLY A 198 -11.05 -3.30 11.87
C GLY A 198 -10.99 -4.60 12.67
N GLU A 199 -9.81 -4.94 13.19
CA GLU A 199 -9.65 -6.16 13.97
C GLU A 199 -10.52 -6.04 15.23
N GLU A 200 -11.55 -6.90 15.29
CA GLU A 200 -12.22 -7.15 16.55
C GLU A 200 -11.15 -7.57 17.54
N GLN A 201 -11.19 -6.98 18.73
CA GLN A 201 -10.24 -7.33 19.78
C GLN A 201 -10.38 -8.83 20.02
N VAL A 202 -9.32 -9.58 19.74
CA VAL A 202 -9.26 -10.97 20.14
C VAL A 202 -9.48 -10.99 21.65
N LYS A 203 -10.49 -11.72 22.12
CA LYS A 203 -10.70 -11.86 23.56
C LYS A 203 -9.50 -12.60 24.14
N LEU A 204 -8.65 -11.83 24.79
CA LEU A 204 -7.47 -12.37 25.44
C LEU A 204 -7.87 -13.05 26.77
N PRO A 205 -7.25 -14.19 27.13
CA PRO A 205 -7.36 -14.73 28.47
C PRO A 205 -6.96 -13.70 29.51
N LYS A 206 -7.74 -13.62 30.60
CA LYS A 206 -7.46 -12.71 31.72
C LYS A 206 -6.38 -13.25 32.68
N GLU A 207 -6.19 -14.57 32.67
CA GLU A 207 -5.19 -15.27 33.47
C GLU A 207 -3.96 -15.54 32.62
N GLY A 208 -2.77 -15.44 33.22
CA GLY A 208 -1.50 -15.60 32.52
C GLY A 208 -1.12 -14.39 31.67
N HIS A 209 -0.09 -14.55 30.86
CA HIS A 209 0.53 -13.52 30.01
C HIS A 209 0.27 -13.80 28.54
N ASN A 210 -0.27 -12.84 27.83
CA ASN A 210 -0.53 -12.95 26.40
C ASN A 210 0.66 -12.42 25.62
N ILE A 211 1.39 -13.29 24.94
CA ILE A 211 2.60 -12.96 24.18
C ILE A 211 2.28 -13.01 22.68
N GLN A 212 2.46 -11.91 22.00
CA GLN A 212 2.39 -11.85 20.54
C GLN A 212 3.78 -12.08 19.95
N ILE A 213 3.87 -13.01 19.00
CA ILE A 213 5.10 -13.39 18.30
C ILE A 213 4.90 -13.08 16.81
N ALA A 214 5.85 -12.35 16.22
CA ALA A 214 5.85 -12.07 14.79
C ALA A 214 7.18 -12.54 14.18
N HIS A 215 7.11 -13.37 13.14
CA HIS A 215 8.29 -13.87 12.44
C HIS A 215 8.08 -14.01 10.94
N LEU A 216 9.18 -14.01 10.18
CA LEU A 216 9.17 -14.26 8.74
C LEU A 216 9.23 -15.77 8.48
N VAL A 217 8.35 -16.27 7.64
CA VAL A 217 8.20 -17.71 7.31
C VAL A 217 9.22 -18.16 6.26
N ASN A 218 10.44 -17.61 6.24
CA ASN A 218 11.40 -17.93 5.17
C ASN A 218 12.20 -19.22 5.40
N ASP A 219 12.36 -19.64 6.67
CA ASP A 219 13.28 -20.73 7.02
C ASP A 219 12.67 -21.83 7.92
N MET A 220 11.48 -21.64 8.47
CA MET A 220 10.78 -22.63 9.29
C MET A 220 9.28 -22.61 8.94
N HIS A 221 8.68 -23.79 8.81
CA HIS A 221 7.21 -23.88 8.80
C HIS A 221 6.69 -23.47 10.18
N ASP A 222 5.66 -22.61 10.24
CA ASP A 222 5.10 -22.09 11.51
C ASP A 222 4.76 -23.22 12.52
N GLY A 223 4.32 -24.36 12.00
CA GLY A 223 4.09 -25.55 12.84
C GLY A 223 5.35 -26.12 13.47
N GLU A 224 6.52 -25.98 12.85
CA GLU A 224 7.79 -26.45 13.40
C GLU A 224 8.27 -25.56 14.54
N LEU A 225 8.07 -24.22 14.45
CA LEU A 225 8.45 -23.29 15.50
C LEU A 225 7.79 -23.66 16.83
N PHE A 226 6.48 -23.79 16.85
CA PHE A 226 5.73 -24.08 18.08
C PHE A 226 5.96 -25.50 18.58
N ALA A 227 6.10 -26.47 17.67
CA ALA A 227 6.44 -27.83 18.04
C ALA A 227 7.83 -27.92 18.67
N LYS A 228 8.84 -27.26 18.08
CA LYS A 228 10.21 -27.19 18.60
C LYS A 228 10.24 -26.48 19.95
N MET A 229 9.58 -25.33 20.05
CA MET A 229 9.48 -24.57 21.29
C MET A 229 8.85 -25.40 22.42
N SER A 230 7.71 -26.07 22.18
CA SER A 230 7.08 -26.94 23.17
C SER A 230 7.95 -28.12 23.58
N ALA A 231 8.67 -28.73 22.62
CA ALA A 231 9.56 -29.85 22.91
C ALA A 231 10.80 -29.44 23.72
N GLU A 232 11.44 -28.32 23.37
CA GLU A 232 12.64 -27.83 24.05
C GLU A 232 12.34 -27.31 25.46
N LEU A 233 11.19 -26.62 25.62
CA LEU A 233 10.77 -26.07 26.91
C LEU A 233 10.04 -27.09 27.78
N ASN A 234 9.69 -28.24 27.22
CA ASN A 234 8.81 -29.25 27.87
C ASN A 234 7.53 -28.61 28.46
N TYR A 235 6.97 -27.66 27.73
CA TYR A 235 5.82 -26.85 28.13
C TYR A 235 4.83 -26.74 26.97
N ILE A 236 3.53 -26.92 27.25
CA ILE A 236 2.44 -26.80 26.29
C ILE A 236 1.68 -25.51 26.60
N PHE A 237 1.63 -24.60 25.64
CA PHE A 237 0.93 -23.32 25.75
C PHE A 237 -0.21 -23.25 24.72
N PRO A 238 -1.35 -22.61 25.06
CA PRO A 238 -2.43 -22.40 24.11
C PRO A 238 -2.07 -21.31 23.11
N ILE A 239 -2.37 -21.56 21.84
CA ILE A 239 -2.36 -20.53 20.79
C ILE A 239 -3.76 -19.91 20.78
N ILE A 240 -3.84 -18.61 21.07
CA ILE A 240 -5.09 -17.85 21.19
C ILE A 240 -5.53 -17.31 19.84
N ASP A 241 -4.58 -16.83 19.02
CA ASP A 241 -4.81 -16.32 17.67
C ASP A 241 -3.59 -16.60 16.80
N GLY A 242 -3.81 -16.75 15.50
CA GLY A 242 -2.73 -16.95 14.55
C GLY A 242 -3.14 -16.56 13.14
N LYS A 243 -2.29 -15.77 12.51
CA LYS A 243 -2.48 -15.30 11.12
C LYS A 243 -1.18 -15.42 10.35
N ILE A 244 -1.24 -15.99 9.15
CA ILE A 244 -0.15 -15.98 8.19
C ILE A 244 -0.55 -15.06 7.04
N GLN A 245 0.31 -14.13 6.67
CA GLN A 245 0.04 -13.13 5.65
C GLN A 245 1.23 -12.97 4.71
N ASP A 246 0.94 -12.85 3.40
CA ASP A 246 1.97 -12.65 2.39
C ASP A 246 2.35 -11.17 2.26
N TYR A 247 3.66 -10.91 2.13
CA TYR A 247 4.28 -9.60 1.95
C TYR A 247 5.25 -9.65 0.77
N GLN A 248 4.88 -9.13 -0.36
CA GLN A 248 5.73 -9.17 -1.56
C GLN A 248 6.26 -10.59 -1.85
N ASN A 249 7.48 -10.89 -1.45
CA ASN A 249 8.15 -12.17 -1.65
C ASN A 249 8.31 -12.99 -0.36
N ASP A 250 7.81 -12.47 0.77
CA ASP A 250 7.95 -13.09 2.07
C ASP A 250 6.56 -13.38 2.67
N SER A 251 6.44 -14.37 3.52
CA SER A 251 5.27 -14.58 4.37
C SER A 251 5.61 -14.26 5.82
N MET A 252 4.68 -13.68 6.55
CA MET A 252 4.83 -13.35 7.97
C MET A 252 3.75 -14.08 8.77
N GLY A 253 4.18 -14.81 9.80
CA GLY A 253 3.32 -15.38 10.83
C GLY A 253 3.22 -14.42 12.02
N ILE A 254 2.01 -14.17 12.48
CA ILE A 254 1.72 -13.42 13.71
C ILE A 254 0.83 -14.30 14.57
N PHE A 255 1.33 -14.67 15.74
CA PHE A 255 0.65 -15.58 16.65
C PHE A 255 0.56 -14.99 18.05
N THR A 256 -0.53 -15.24 18.73
CA THR A 256 -0.70 -14.90 20.15
C THR A 256 -0.79 -16.19 20.95
N ILE A 257 0.10 -16.36 21.91
CA ILE A 257 0.10 -17.46 22.87
C ILE A 257 -0.22 -16.95 24.26
N ASN A 258 -0.76 -17.80 25.12
CA ASN A 258 -0.93 -17.50 26.52
C ASN A 258 0.04 -18.36 27.35
N VAL A 259 0.71 -17.74 28.31
CA VAL A 259 1.74 -18.38 29.15
C VAL A 259 1.45 -18.07 30.61
N ASP A 260 1.53 -19.06 31.47
CA ASP A 260 1.40 -18.86 32.90
C ASP A 260 2.60 -18.17 33.54
N ASP A 261 2.44 -17.70 34.79
CA ASP A 261 3.47 -16.94 35.52
C ASP A 261 4.77 -17.71 35.71
N GLU A 262 4.68 -19.06 35.90
CA GLU A 262 5.84 -19.91 36.18
C GLU A 262 6.73 -20.06 34.94
N HIS A 263 6.14 -20.09 33.74
CA HIS A 263 6.85 -20.32 32.48
C HIS A 263 7.15 -19.05 31.68
N LEU A 264 6.65 -17.88 32.11
CA LEU A 264 6.83 -16.61 31.38
C LEU A 264 8.30 -16.34 31.05
N LYS A 265 9.17 -16.40 32.06
CA LYS A 265 10.59 -16.13 31.86
C LYS A 265 11.26 -17.14 30.94
N LEU A 266 10.90 -18.42 31.06
CA LEU A 266 11.44 -19.49 30.22
C LEU A 266 11.09 -19.29 28.76
N VAL A 267 9.84 -18.91 28.47
CA VAL A 267 9.33 -18.66 27.13
C VAL A 267 9.96 -17.40 26.53
N THR A 268 10.00 -16.31 27.28
CA THR A 268 10.57 -15.03 26.79
C THR A 268 12.08 -15.11 26.53
N ASP A 269 12.82 -15.83 27.39
CA ASP A 269 14.26 -16.08 27.18
C ASP A 269 14.48 -16.94 25.90
N TYR A 270 13.64 -17.94 25.65
CA TYR A 270 13.68 -18.75 24.45
C TYR A 270 13.43 -17.90 23.19
N LEU A 271 12.34 -17.11 23.17
CA LEU A 271 11.99 -16.24 22.03
C LEU A 271 13.09 -15.24 21.72
N THR A 272 13.70 -14.67 22.76
CA THR A 272 14.84 -13.72 22.63
C THR A 272 16.07 -14.43 22.07
N LYS A 273 16.40 -15.64 22.55
CA LYS A 273 17.55 -16.43 22.09
C LYS A 273 17.42 -16.81 20.61
N GLU A 274 16.21 -17.18 20.17
CA GLU A 274 15.93 -17.51 18.77
C GLU A 274 15.78 -16.27 17.87
N GLY A 275 15.91 -15.05 18.42
CA GLY A 275 15.85 -13.80 17.67
C GLY A 275 14.45 -13.45 17.14
N LEU A 276 13.41 -13.99 17.76
CA LEU A 276 12.02 -13.74 17.37
C LEU A 276 11.53 -12.39 17.89
N ASN A 277 10.73 -11.70 17.08
CA ASN A 277 10.08 -10.47 17.53
C ASN A 277 8.86 -10.83 18.38
N TRP A 278 8.89 -10.44 19.63
CA TRP A 278 7.78 -10.69 20.54
C TRP A 278 7.51 -9.49 21.44
N HIS A 279 6.28 -9.37 21.92
CA HIS A 279 5.89 -8.43 22.97
C HIS A 279 4.67 -8.95 23.73
N GLU A 280 4.55 -8.54 24.97
CA GLU A 280 3.38 -8.83 25.79
C GLU A 280 2.24 -7.88 25.39
N ILE A 281 1.02 -8.43 25.29
CA ILE A 281 -0.20 -7.68 24.97
C ILE A 281 -1.20 -7.82 26.10
N GLU A 282 -1.77 -6.69 26.53
CA GLU A 282 -2.83 -6.62 27.53
C GLU A 282 -4.19 -6.35 26.88
N GLU A 283 -5.27 -6.77 27.53
CA GLU A 283 -6.63 -6.41 27.14
C GLU A 283 -6.80 -4.90 27.39
N GLN A 284 -6.93 -4.11 26.33
CA GLN A 284 -7.21 -2.68 26.48
C GLN A 284 -8.69 -2.49 26.80
N HIS A 285 -8.98 -1.91 27.94
CA HIS A 285 -10.30 -1.39 28.25
C HIS A 285 -10.59 -0.21 27.33
N ASP A 286 -11.65 -0.33 26.52
CA ASP A 286 -12.20 0.78 25.72
C ASP A 286 -12.80 1.83 26.69
N GLU A 287 -12.05 2.91 26.96
CA GLU A 287 -12.54 4.05 27.76
C GLU A 287 -13.59 4.93 27.01
N THR A 288 -14.08 4.48 25.85
CA THR A 288 -14.95 5.30 24.99
C THR A 288 -16.45 5.02 25.11
N LYS A 289 -16.94 4.45 26.22
CA LYS A 289 -18.39 4.21 26.42
C LYS A 289 -19.02 4.91 27.64
N GLU A 290 -18.40 5.91 28.22
CA GLU A 290 -18.98 6.61 29.39
C GLU A 290 -19.48 8.05 29.16
N ASP A 291 -19.54 8.56 27.93
CA ASP A 291 -20.02 9.94 27.66
C ASP A 291 -21.29 10.02 26.78
N GLU A 292 -22.18 9.05 26.81
CA GLU A 292 -23.56 9.16 26.27
C GLU A 292 -24.55 8.51 27.22
N GLU A 293 -24.85 9.19 28.33
CA GLU A 293 -26.15 9.15 29.05
C GLU A 293 -26.64 10.58 29.39
#